data_787208944a1898c61b6efc0300c39165
#
_entry.id   787208944a1898c61b6efc0300c39165
#
_cell.length_a   1.000
_cell.length_b   1.000
_cell.length_c   1.000
_cell.angle_alpha   90.00
_cell.angle_beta   90.00
_cell.angle_gamma   90.00
#
_symmetry.space_group_name_H-M   'P 1'
#
loop_
_entity.id
_entity.type
_entity.pdbx_description
1 polymer ?
#
loop_
_entity_poly.entity_id
_entity_poly.type
_entity_poly.pdbx_seq_one_letter_code
_entity_poly.pdbx_strand_id
1 'polypeptide(L)'
;MFFVRALFGLGTFVLLGATLAGLALPRVIQVERSIEIAAPADRIFPYINSQRMFVSWSPWSQRDTKAVYNVEGSESGPGSILTWRSNRPEILSGSQQIVESRENEAVRHALNFEGLGEAQSLYELHQRGEKTVVRGRFAADLGPNPYMRLLGIMMEERVAADLNRGLWFLRDEIERHSKQTDRAPNLAAASLEATTQSAVQ
;
A
#
# COMPACT_ATOMS: atom_id res chain seq x y z
N MET A 1 -29.17 40.13 -21.77
CA MET A 1 -28.68 40.48 -20.43
C MET A 1 -29.30 39.64 -19.30
N PHE A 2 -30.55 39.26 -19.33
CA PHE A 2 -31.22 38.46 -18.30
C PHE A 2 -30.63 37.03 -18.17
N PHE A 3 -30.42 36.32 -19.29
CA PHE A 3 -29.80 34.97 -19.29
C PHE A 3 -28.39 34.94 -18.71
N VAL A 4 -27.57 35.94 -18.99
CA VAL A 4 -26.19 36.01 -18.43
C VAL A 4 -26.24 36.20 -16.93
N ARG A 5 -27.11 37.02 -16.40
CA ARG A 5 -27.30 37.23 -14.96
C ARG A 5 -27.81 35.96 -14.27
N ALA A 6 -28.75 35.23 -14.90
CA ALA A 6 -29.27 33.97 -14.40
C ALA A 6 -28.18 32.88 -14.34
N LEU A 7 -27.34 32.77 -15.36
CA LEU A 7 -26.20 31.84 -15.40
C LEU A 7 -25.15 32.17 -14.34
N PHE A 8 -24.83 33.46 -14.14
CA PHE A 8 -23.92 33.89 -13.08
C PHE A 8 -24.49 33.58 -11.69
N GLY A 9 -25.78 33.84 -11.46
CA GLY A 9 -26.46 33.55 -10.20
C GLY A 9 -26.45 32.03 -9.88
N LEU A 10 -26.74 31.20 -10.88
CA LEU A 10 -26.70 29.74 -10.73
C LEU A 10 -25.28 29.24 -10.44
N GLY A 11 -24.27 29.75 -11.18
CA GLY A 11 -22.86 29.38 -10.94
C GLY A 11 -22.39 29.74 -9.52
N THR A 12 -22.74 30.95 -9.05
CA THR A 12 -22.41 31.39 -7.70
C THR A 12 -23.09 30.53 -6.64
N PHE A 13 -24.35 30.16 -6.84
CA PHE A 13 -25.10 29.29 -5.94
C PHE A 13 -24.49 27.89 -5.84
N VAL A 14 -24.10 27.30 -6.98
CA VAL A 14 -23.45 25.99 -7.04
C VAL A 14 -22.09 26.03 -6.34
N LEU A 15 -21.26 27.05 -6.57
CA LEU A 15 -19.98 27.21 -5.91
C LEU A 15 -20.13 27.37 -4.40
N LEU A 16 -21.07 28.18 -3.95
CA LEU A 16 -21.34 28.37 -2.52
C LEU A 16 -21.82 27.07 -1.88
N GLY A 17 -22.72 26.35 -2.52
CA GLY A 17 -23.19 25.04 -2.06
C GLY A 17 -22.07 24.02 -1.97
N ALA A 18 -21.21 23.92 -2.98
CA ALA A 18 -20.06 23.04 -2.97
C ALA A 18 -19.04 23.39 -1.87
N THR A 19 -18.81 24.70 -1.65
CA THR A 19 -17.93 25.16 -0.58
C THR A 19 -18.48 24.78 0.80
N LEU A 20 -19.75 25.03 1.07
CA LEU A 20 -20.39 24.66 2.33
C LEU A 20 -20.41 23.15 2.55
N ALA A 21 -20.73 22.38 1.51
CA ALA A 21 -20.67 20.92 1.56
C ALA A 21 -19.26 20.42 1.87
N GLY A 22 -18.25 20.96 1.19
CA GLY A 22 -16.84 20.59 1.45
C GLY A 22 -16.35 20.96 2.85
N LEU A 23 -16.82 22.08 3.41
CA LEU A 23 -16.48 22.47 4.80
C LEU A 23 -17.12 21.54 5.84
N ALA A 24 -18.25 20.93 5.53
CA ALA A 24 -18.91 19.95 6.41
C ALA A 24 -18.26 18.55 6.37
N LEU A 25 -17.42 18.25 5.37
CA LEU A 25 -16.75 16.97 5.23
C LEU A 25 -15.50 16.86 6.13
N PRO A 26 -15.12 15.64 6.55
CA PRO A 26 -13.90 15.41 7.30
C PRO A 26 -12.67 15.92 6.55
N ARG A 27 -11.72 16.47 7.29
CA ARG A 27 -10.43 16.93 6.77
C ARG A 27 -9.49 15.76 6.48
N VAL A 28 -9.61 14.68 7.27
CA VAL A 28 -8.74 13.51 7.19
C VAL A 28 -9.55 12.35 6.66
N ILE A 29 -9.06 11.71 5.59
CA ILE A 29 -9.55 10.41 5.16
C ILE A 29 -8.79 9.31 5.90
N GLN A 30 -9.49 8.26 6.30
CA GLN A 30 -8.91 7.10 6.96
C GLN A 30 -9.51 5.83 6.38
N VAL A 31 -8.62 4.93 5.98
CA VAL A 31 -9.00 3.63 5.42
C VAL A 31 -8.29 2.53 6.20
N GLU A 32 -9.02 1.50 6.57
CA GLU A 32 -8.49 0.29 7.20
C GLU A 32 -8.96 -0.95 6.46
N ARG A 33 -8.03 -1.88 6.22
CA ARG A 33 -8.31 -3.22 5.67
C ARG A 33 -7.44 -4.25 6.39
N SER A 34 -7.91 -5.48 6.43
CA SER A 34 -7.14 -6.58 7.01
C SER A 34 -7.26 -7.85 6.19
N ILE A 35 -6.23 -8.70 6.28
CA ILE A 35 -6.19 -10.00 5.64
C ILE A 35 -5.51 -11.00 6.58
N GLU A 36 -5.95 -12.25 6.55
CA GLU A 36 -5.26 -13.36 7.21
C GLU A 36 -4.29 -14.00 6.21
N ILE A 37 -3.04 -14.22 6.64
CA ILE A 37 -1.96 -14.85 5.87
C ILE A 37 -1.53 -16.12 6.61
N ALA A 38 -1.40 -17.22 5.89
CA ALA A 38 -0.96 -18.52 6.41
C ALA A 38 0.58 -18.54 6.56
N ALA A 39 1.09 -17.65 7.41
CA ALA A 39 2.51 -17.55 7.75
C ALA A 39 2.66 -16.86 9.12
N PRO A 40 3.71 -17.16 9.89
CA PRO A 40 4.04 -16.45 11.10
C PRO A 40 4.54 -15.03 10.81
N ALA A 41 4.48 -14.14 11.81
CA ALA A 41 4.75 -12.72 11.65
C ALA A 41 6.20 -12.43 11.20
N ASP A 42 7.16 -13.20 11.62
CA ASP A 42 8.58 -13.08 11.24
C ASP A 42 8.82 -13.31 9.74
N ARG A 43 8.01 -14.13 9.09
CA ARG A 43 8.06 -14.31 7.63
C ARG A 43 7.39 -13.19 6.85
N ILE A 44 6.42 -12.50 7.45
CA ILE A 44 5.68 -11.40 6.82
C ILE A 44 6.42 -10.06 7.00
N PHE A 45 6.97 -9.84 8.18
CA PHE A 45 7.58 -8.58 8.59
C PHE A 45 8.62 -8.03 7.61
N PRO A 46 9.56 -8.81 7.04
CA PRO A 46 10.53 -8.29 6.07
C PRO A 46 9.88 -7.64 4.83
N TYR A 47 8.73 -8.16 4.38
CA TYR A 47 8.03 -7.63 3.20
C TYR A 47 7.45 -6.23 3.43
N ILE A 48 7.10 -5.88 4.66
CA ILE A 48 6.59 -4.55 5.01
C ILE A 48 7.67 -3.62 5.57
N ASN A 49 8.78 -4.18 6.08
CA ASN A 49 9.88 -3.44 6.70
C ASN A 49 11.03 -3.10 5.73
N SER A 50 10.92 -3.45 4.45
CA SER A 50 11.89 -3.13 3.41
C SER A 50 11.19 -2.50 2.21
N GLN A 51 11.68 -1.32 1.79
CA GLN A 51 11.13 -0.63 0.62
C GLN A 51 11.34 -1.43 -0.67
N ARG A 52 12.44 -2.17 -0.77
CA ARG A 52 12.71 -3.06 -1.92
C ARG A 52 11.68 -4.20 -2.00
N MET A 53 11.37 -4.82 -0.88
CA MET A 53 10.34 -5.87 -0.80
C MET A 53 8.94 -5.29 -1.01
N PHE A 54 8.67 -4.07 -0.52
CA PHE A 54 7.40 -3.38 -0.72
C PHE A 54 7.06 -3.21 -2.21
N VAL A 55 8.03 -2.86 -3.04
CA VAL A 55 7.83 -2.71 -4.50
C VAL A 55 7.37 -4.03 -5.15
N SER A 56 7.79 -5.20 -4.65
CA SER A 56 7.43 -6.50 -5.25
C SER A 56 5.94 -6.83 -5.15
N TRP A 57 5.26 -6.38 -4.09
CA TRP A 57 3.84 -6.64 -3.88
C TRP A 57 2.94 -5.39 -3.95
N SER A 58 3.52 -4.21 -4.11
CA SER A 58 2.75 -2.96 -4.22
C SER A 58 1.81 -2.99 -5.43
N PRO A 59 0.52 -2.65 -5.26
CA PRO A 59 -0.42 -2.61 -6.37
C PRO A 59 -0.09 -1.51 -7.39
N TRP A 60 0.63 -0.47 -6.98
CA TRP A 60 1.04 0.63 -7.86
C TRP A 60 2.16 0.22 -8.80
N SER A 61 3.14 -0.57 -8.33
CA SER A 61 4.22 -1.08 -9.18
C SER A 61 3.72 -1.98 -10.30
N GLN A 62 2.64 -2.70 -10.06
CA GLN A 62 2.02 -3.57 -11.07
C GLN A 62 1.15 -2.80 -12.09
N ARG A 63 0.61 -1.63 -11.70
CA ARG A 63 -0.19 -0.79 -12.62
C ARG A 63 0.66 0.00 -13.60
N ASP A 64 1.85 0.41 -13.20
CA ASP A 64 2.77 1.13 -14.06
C ASP A 64 4.15 0.47 -14.04
N THR A 65 4.33 -0.46 -14.96
CA THR A 65 5.62 -1.15 -15.17
C THR A 65 6.71 -0.24 -15.76
N LYS A 66 6.34 0.99 -16.16
CA LYS A 66 7.28 2.02 -16.67
C LYS A 66 7.64 3.05 -15.60
N ALA A 67 7.00 3.01 -14.45
CA ALA A 67 7.39 3.88 -13.34
C ALA A 67 8.83 3.57 -12.90
N VAL A 68 9.56 4.62 -12.58
CA VAL A 68 10.93 4.50 -12.07
C VAL A 68 10.89 4.52 -10.56
N TYR A 69 11.39 3.44 -9.96
CA TYR A 69 11.50 3.28 -8.51
C TYR A 69 12.97 3.38 -8.10
N ASN A 70 13.24 4.16 -7.06
CA ASN A 70 14.57 4.28 -6.46
C ASN A 70 14.47 4.05 -4.94
N VAL A 71 15.34 3.21 -4.40
CA VAL A 71 15.41 2.90 -2.96
C VAL A 71 16.72 3.41 -2.41
N GLU A 72 16.66 4.25 -1.40
CA GLU A 72 17.78 4.90 -0.75
C GLU A 72 17.72 4.74 0.77
N GLY A 73 18.82 5.10 1.45
CA GLY A 73 18.92 5.06 2.91
C GLY A 73 19.16 3.67 3.46
N SER A 74 18.50 3.33 4.57
CA SER A 74 18.63 2.02 5.22
C SER A 74 18.04 0.91 4.34
N GLU A 75 18.64 -0.27 4.35
CA GLU A 75 18.15 -1.43 3.60
C GLU A 75 16.75 -1.86 4.09
N SER A 76 16.50 -1.72 5.39
CA SER A 76 15.22 -2.00 6.04
C SER A 76 15.03 -1.13 7.29
N GLY A 77 13.78 -1.03 7.77
CA GLY A 77 13.44 -0.26 8.96
C GLY A 77 13.50 1.25 8.77
N PRO A 78 13.53 2.02 9.87
CA PRO A 78 13.53 3.47 9.84
C PRO A 78 14.69 4.04 9.03
N GLY A 79 14.38 5.03 8.18
CA GLY A 79 15.33 5.64 7.26
C GLY A 79 15.43 4.97 5.89
N SER A 80 14.74 3.86 5.65
CA SER A 80 14.56 3.31 4.32
C SER A 80 13.57 4.16 3.53
N ILE A 81 13.97 4.63 2.35
CA ILE A 81 13.21 5.58 1.53
C ILE A 81 12.99 4.98 0.15
N LEU A 82 11.75 5.02 -0.32
CA LEU A 82 11.34 4.73 -1.68
C LEU A 82 10.88 6.00 -2.35
N THR A 83 11.44 6.33 -3.50
CA THR A 83 10.92 7.37 -4.39
C THR A 83 10.41 6.72 -5.67
N TRP A 84 9.32 7.26 -6.22
CA TRP A 84 8.81 6.81 -7.51
C TRP A 84 8.41 7.98 -8.39
N ARG A 85 8.57 7.77 -9.70
CA ARG A 85 8.12 8.69 -10.74
C ARG A 85 7.25 7.94 -11.73
N SER A 86 6.05 8.45 -11.94
CA SER A 86 5.08 7.92 -12.89
C SER A 86 4.57 9.05 -13.79
N ASN A 87 4.37 8.73 -15.07
CA ASN A 87 3.72 9.62 -16.02
C ASN A 87 2.20 9.41 -16.04
N ARG A 88 1.68 8.52 -15.17
CA ARG A 88 0.25 8.25 -15.06
C ARG A 88 -0.38 9.12 -13.97
N PRO A 89 -1.37 9.97 -14.31
CA PRO A 89 -2.01 10.86 -13.33
C PRO A 89 -2.65 10.13 -12.16
N GLU A 90 -3.11 8.90 -12.39
CA GLU A 90 -3.75 8.06 -11.35
C GLU A 90 -2.79 7.42 -10.36
N ILE A 91 -1.46 7.45 -10.63
CA ILE A 91 -0.44 6.88 -9.75
C ILE A 91 0.31 7.98 -9.01
N LEU A 92 0.46 9.17 -9.65
CA LEU A 92 1.26 10.30 -9.19
C LEU A 92 2.74 9.93 -9.05
N SER A 93 3.54 10.90 -8.71
CA SER A 93 4.92 10.71 -8.25
C SER A 93 5.00 11.01 -6.76
N GLY A 94 6.01 10.49 -6.07
CA GLY A 94 6.13 10.76 -4.65
C GLY A 94 7.26 10.01 -3.97
N SER A 95 7.20 10.02 -2.65
CA SER A 95 8.13 9.29 -1.78
C SER A 95 7.42 8.61 -0.62
N GLN A 96 8.02 7.54 -0.13
CA GLN A 96 7.60 6.82 1.06
C GLN A 96 8.82 6.51 1.91
N GLN A 97 8.78 6.83 3.20
CA GLN A 97 9.84 6.54 4.15
C GLN A 97 9.32 5.70 5.31
N ILE A 98 10.06 4.70 5.73
CA ILE A 98 9.80 3.99 6.98
C ILE A 98 10.26 4.91 8.12
N VAL A 99 9.32 5.31 8.99
CA VAL A 99 9.58 6.23 10.11
C VAL A 99 9.55 5.53 11.48
N GLU A 100 8.84 4.41 11.56
CA GLU A 100 8.74 3.59 12.76
C GLU A 100 8.69 2.11 12.37
N SER A 101 9.41 1.27 13.12
CA SER A 101 9.39 -0.17 12.95
C SER A 101 9.48 -0.84 14.30
N ARG A 102 8.54 -1.75 14.59
CA ARG A 102 8.55 -2.66 15.72
C ARG A 102 8.58 -4.07 15.19
N GLU A 103 9.64 -4.77 15.50
CA GLU A 103 9.93 -6.10 14.94
C GLU A 103 8.75 -7.06 15.14
N ASN A 104 8.30 -7.67 14.03
CA ASN A 104 7.19 -8.61 13.95
C ASN A 104 5.83 -8.09 14.44
N GLU A 105 5.70 -6.78 14.70
CA GLU A 105 4.50 -6.15 15.22
C GLU A 105 3.93 -5.08 14.30
N ALA A 106 4.74 -4.08 13.90
CA ALA A 106 4.21 -2.95 13.12
C ALA A 106 5.30 -2.19 12.36
N VAL A 107 4.89 -1.62 11.21
CA VAL A 107 5.70 -0.69 10.42
C VAL A 107 4.85 0.51 10.02
N ARG A 108 5.35 1.72 10.29
CA ARG A 108 4.74 2.98 9.87
C ARG A 108 5.55 3.63 8.76
N HIS A 109 4.84 4.08 7.73
CA HIS A 109 5.41 4.84 6.64
C HIS A 109 4.85 6.26 6.62
N ALA A 110 5.71 7.23 6.37
CA ALA A 110 5.33 8.57 5.93
C ALA A 110 5.38 8.62 4.41
N LEU A 111 4.34 9.14 3.78
CA LEU A 111 4.21 9.26 2.34
C LEU A 111 4.08 10.74 1.97
N ASN A 112 4.66 11.11 0.83
CA ASN A 112 4.47 12.42 0.22
C ASN A 112 4.14 12.22 -1.26
N PHE A 113 2.96 12.67 -1.66
CA PHE A 113 2.51 12.65 -3.06
C PHE A 113 2.68 14.02 -3.67
N GLU A 114 3.39 14.10 -4.80
CA GLU A 114 3.59 15.37 -5.52
C GLU A 114 2.23 15.98 -5.90
N GLY A 115 1.98 17.20 -5.42
CA GLY A 115 0.75 17.95 -5.69
C GLY A 115 -0.47 17.61 -4.83
N LEU A 116 -0.44 16.54 -4.01
CA LEU A 116 -1.55 16.18 -3.10
C LEU A 116 -1.22 16.30 -1.62
N GLY A 117 0.07 16.28 -1.24
CA GLY A 117 0.51 16.43 0.15
C GLY A 117 0.87 15.12 0.84
N GLU A 118 0.77 15.13 2.17
CA GLU A 118 1.29 14.08 3.03
C GLU A 118 0.20 13.07 3.42
N ALA A 119 0.64 11.83 3.57
CA ALA A 119 -0.16 10.73 4.08
C ALA A 119 0.69 9.82 4.97
N GLN A 120 0.04 8.91 5.68
CA GLN A 120 0.69 7.88 6.47
C GLN A 120 0.06 6.54 6.19
N SER A 121 0.86 5.47 6.21
CA SER A 121 0.36 4.12 6.31
C SER A 121 0.96 3.40 7.52
N LEU A 122 0.18 2.52 8.11
CA LEU A 122 0.56 1.69 9.24
C LEU A 122 0.13 0.27 8.92
N TYR A 123 1.08 -0.66 8.98
CA TYR A 123 0.82 -2.08 8.92
C TYR A 123 1.07 -2.69 10.28
N GLU A 124 0.09 -3.41 10.83
CA GLU A 124 0.16 -4.12 12.10
C GLU A 124 0.01 -5.62 11.85
N LEU A 125 0.82 -6.40 12.56
CA LEU A 125 0.85 -7.86 12.51
C LEU A 125 0.30 -8.42 13.82
N HIS A 126 -0.73 -9.23 13.72
CA HIS A 126 -1.35 -9.89 14.87
C HIS A 126 -1.27 -11.41 14.67
N GLN A 127 -0.22 -12.04 15.18
CA GLN A 127 -0.02 -13.48 15.04
C GLN A 127 -1.04 -14.26 15.86
N ARG A 128 -1.58 -15.33 15.25
CA ARG A 128 -2.52 -16.29 15.86
C ARG A 128 -2.11 -17.71 15.47
N GLY A 129 -1.28 -18.35 16.31
CA GLY A 129 -0.69 -19.65 15.97
C GLY A 129 0.20 -19.54 14.73
N GLU A 130 -0.05 -20.40 13.75
CA GLU A 130 0.70 -20.46 12.47
C GLU A 130 0.27 -19.39 11.45
N LYS A 131 -0.72 -18.56 11.78
CA LYS A 131 -1.26 -17.53 10.90
C LYS A 131 -1.08 -16.15 11.50
N THR A 132 -1.11 -15.14 10.65
CA THR A 132 -1.03 -13.74 11.07
C THR A 132 -2.12 -12.92 10.37
N VAL A 133 -2.83 -12.12 11.15
CA VAL A 133 -3.72 -11.09 10.62
C VAL A 133 -2.88 -9.83 10.38
N VAL A 134 -2.76 -9.44 9.12
CA VAL A 134 -2.14 -8.18 8.71
C VAL A 134 -3.21 -7.13 8.58
N ARG A 135 -3.10 -6.05 9.37
CA ARG A 135 -3.99 -4.89 9.31
C ARG A 135 -3.23 -3.72 8.69
N GLY A 136 -3.72 -3.22 7.57
CA GLY A 136 -3.22 -2.03 6.92
C GLY A 136 -4.16 -0.85 7.18
N ARG A 137 -3.59 0.30 7.58
CA ARG A 137 -4.27 1.58 7.70
C ARG A 137 -3.60 2.60 6.81
N PHE A 138 -4.40 3.49 6.25
CA PHE A 138 -3.93 4.64 5.50
C PHE A 138 -4.69 5.87 5.99
N ALA A 139 -3.97 6.98 6.19
CA ALA A 139 -4.55 8.26 6.56
C ALA A 139 -3.90 9.38 5.74
N ALA A 140 -4.72 10.31 5.22
CA ALA A 140 -4.23 11.49 4.52
C ALA A 140 -4.99 12.74 4.95
N ASP A 141 -4.27 13.83 5.20
CA ASP A 141 -4.84 15.14 5.50
C ASP A 141 -5.08 15.90 4.19
N LEU A 142 -6.34 16.16 3.88
CA LEU A 142 -6.77 16.87 2.67
C LEU A 142 -6.63 18.41 2.80
N GLY A 143 -6.16 18.86 3.95
CA GLY A 143 -5.95 20.28 4.22
C GLY A 143 -7.25 21.08 4.43
N PRO A 144 -7.12 22.41 4.45
CA PRO A 144 -8.25 23.31 4.69
C PRO A 144 -9.17 23.50 3.48
N ASN A 145 -8.72 23.11 2.27
CA ASN A 145 -9.46 23.35 1.03
C ASN A 145 -10.73 22.50 0.95
N PRO A 146 -11.96 23.10 0.91
CA PRO A 146 -13.21 22.35 0.87
C PRO A 146 -13.37 21.50 -0.39
N TYR A 147 -12.80 21.90 -1.51
CA TYR A 147 -12.87 21.14 -2.75
C TYR A 147 -12.02 19.87 -2.70
N MET A 148 -10.88 19.91 -1.99
CA MET A 148 -10.08 18.71 -1.74
C MET A 148 -10.82 17.70 -0.87
N ARG A 149 -11.63 18.16 0.10
CA ARG A 149 -12.47 17.29 0.93
C ARG A 149 -13.60 16.63 0.14
N LEU A 150 -14.18 17.33 -0.84
CA LEU A 150 -15.14 16.74 -1.78
C LEU A 150 -14.50 15.64 -2.64
N LEU A 151 -13.29 15.88 -3.14
CA LEU A 151 -12.51 14.86 -3.87
C LEU A 151 -12.14 13.68 -2.96
N GLY A 152 -11.95 13.94 -1.66
CA GLY A 152 -11.61 12.93 -0.66
C GLY A 152 -12.57 11.75 -0.63
N ILE A 153 -13.87 11.96 -0.86
CA ILE A 153 -14.87 10.89 -0.93
C ILE A 153 -14.51 9.87 -2.01
N MET A 154 -14.15 10.34 -3.20
CA MET A 154 -13.74 9.47 -4.31
C MET A 154 -12.36 8.84 -4.07
N MET A 155 -11.46 9.57 -3.41
CA MET A 155 -10.13 9.07 -3.06
C MET A 155 -10.20 7.95 -2.03
N GLU A 156 -11.08 8.06 -1.03
CA GLU A 156 -11.25 7.06 0.02
C GLU A 156 -11.60 5.67 -0.57
N GLU A 157 -12.54 5.60 -1.50
CA GLU A 157 -12.91 4.35 -2.17
C GLU A 157 -11.75 3.75 -2.96
N ARG A 158 -11.00 4.59 -3.69
CA ARG A 158 -9.83 4.15 -4.47
C ARG A 158 -8.72 3.63 -3.57
N VAL A 159 -8.39 4.37 -2.52
CA VAL A 159 -7.38 3.97 -1.53
C VAL A 159 -7.79 2.68 -0.84
N ALA A 160 -9.08 2.53 -0.50
CA ALA A 160 -9.62 1.30 0.09
C ALA A 160 -9.44 0.09 -0.83
N ALA A 161 -9.73 0.26 -2.12
CA ALA A 161 -9.54 -0.79 -3.13
C ALA A 161 -8.06 -1.13 -3.32
N ASP A 162 -7.18 -0.12 -3.32
CA ASP A 162 -5.74 -0.30 -3.48
C ASP A 162 -5.12 -0.98 -2.26
N LEU A 163 -5.48 -0.56 -1.05
CA LEU A 163 -5.01 -1.20 0.18
C LEU A 163 -5.44 -2.67 0.23
N ASN A 164 -6.70 -2.96 -0.12
CA ASN A 164 -7.19 -4.33 -0.18
C ASN A 164 -6.41 -5.18 -1.21
N ARG A 165 -6.19 -4.63 -2.41
CA ARG A 165 -5.41 -5.31 -3.46
C ARG A 165 -3.96 -5.53 -3.06
N GLY A 166 -3.32 -4.54 -2.41
CA GLY A 166 -1.97 -4.66 -1.89
C GLY A 166 -1.84 -5.78 -0.86
N LEU A 167 -2.76 -5.85 0.10
CA LEU A 167 -2.78 -6.93 1.08
C LEU A 167 -2.97 -8.32 0.42
N TRP A 168 -3.78 -8.41 -0.63
CA TRP A 168 -3.92 -9.63 -1.43
C TRP A 168 -2.61 -10.04 -2.12
N PHE A 169 -1.90 -9.10 -2.73
CA PHE A 169 -0.61 -9.36 -3.36
C PHE A 169 0.45 -9.77 -2.35
N LEU A 170 0.48 -9.10 -1.18
CA LEU A 170 1.36 -9.49 -0.08
C LEU A 170 1.12 -10.93 0.35
N ARG A 171 -0.13 -11.33 0.54
CA ARG A 171 -0.49 -12.71 0.89
C ARG A 171 -0.02 -13.70 -0.18
N ASP A 172 -0.36 -13.44 -1.43
CA ASP A 172 -0.01 -14.32 -2.55
C ASP A 172 1.50 -14.48 -2.70
N GLU A 173 2.26 -13.41 -2.52
CA GLU A 173 3.74 -13.41 -2.55
C GLU A 173 4.32 -14.29 -1.46
N ILE A 174 3.86 -14.13 -0.22
CA ILE A 174 4.35 -14.88 0.93
C ILE A 174 3.98 -16.36 0.83
N GLU A 175 2.73 -16.67 0.49
CA GLU A 175 2.26 -18.06 0.39
C GLU A 175 2.90 -18.80 -0.77
N ARG A 176 3.25 -18.13 -1.87
CA ARG A 176 4.04 -18.71 -2.98
C ARG A 176 5.45 -19.08 -2.55
N HIS A 177 6.14 -18.17 -1.84
CA HIS A 177 7.50 -18.42 -1.35
C HIS A 177 7.53 -19.54 -0.32
N SER A 178 6.56 -19.61 0.58
CA SER A 178 6.46 -20.70 1.56
C SER A 178 6.35 -22.06 0.88
N LYS A 179 5.49 -22.19 -0.14
CA LYS A 179 5.32 -23.45 -0.91
C LYS A 179 6.57 -23.84 -1.68
N GLN A 180 7.38 -22.90 -2.15
CA GLN A 180 8.65 -23.18 -2.83
C GLN A 180 9.70 -23.68 -1.85
N THR A 181 9.80 -23.07 -0.67
CA THR A 181 10.74 -23.47 0.39
C THR A 181 10.42 -24.88 0.90
N ASP A 182 9.15 -25.22 1.06
CA ASP A 182 8.73 -26.56 1.53
C ASP A 182 8.90 -27.65 0.45
N ARG A 183 8.92 -27.29 -0.85
CA ARG A 183 9.17 -28.22 -1.95
C ARG A 183 10.64 -28.55 -2.19
N ALA A 184 11.54 -27.63 -1.91
CA ALA A 184 12.97 -27.80 -2.18
C ALA A 184 13.61 -28.99 -1.43
N PRO A 185 13.35 -29.24 -0.12
CA PRO A 185 13.87 -30.39 0.60
C PRO A 185 13.36 -31.73 0.07
N ASN A 186 12.06 -31.79 -0.30
CA ASN A 186 11.46 -33.02 -0.84
C ASN A 186 12.03 -33.43 -2.20
N LEU A 187 12.38 -32.48 -3.07
CA LEU A 187 13.01 -32.78 -4.35
C LEU A 187 14.47 -33.24 -4.18
N ALA A 188 15.20 -32.68 -3.22
CA ALA A 188 16.54 -33.10 -2.88
C ALA A 188 16.56 -34.50 -2.28
N ALA A 189 15.64 -34.84 -1.40
CA ALA A 189 15.49 -36.17 -0.82
C ALA A 189 15.13 -37.23 -1.91
N ALA A 190 14.16 -36.92 -2.77
CA ALA A 190 13.76 -37.82 -3.86
C ALA A 190 14.87 -38.06 -4.87
N SER A 191 15.71 -37.04 -5.16
CA SER A 191 16.87 -37.24 -6.07
C SER A 191 17.98 -38.07 -5.43
N LEU A 192 18.20 -37.99 -4.12
CA LEU A 192 19.16 -38.83 -3.40
C LEU A 192 18.70 -40.30 -3.38
N GLU A 193 17.41 -40.56 -3.12
CA GLU A 193 16.85 -41.92 -3.13
C GLU A 193 16.94 -42.55 -4.52
N ALA A 194 16.63 -41.80 -5.59
CA ALA A 194 16.75 -42.28 -6.96
C ALA A 194 18.20 -42.62 -7.35
N THR A 195 19.17 -41.81 -6.88
CA THR A 195 20.61 -42.08 -7.15
C THR A 195 21.10 -43.30 -6.39
N THR A 196 20.63 -43.51 -5.15
CA THR A 196 21.01 -44.66 -4.33
C THR A 196 20.46 -45.99 -4.90
N GLN A 197 19.22 -45.97 -5.42
CA GLN A 197 18.60 -47.12 -6.08
C GLN A 197 19.31 -47.52 -7.39
N SER A 198 19.81 -46.53 -8.16
CA SER A 198 20.53 -46.80 -9.42
C SER A 198 21.95 -47.31 -9.19
N ALA A 199 22.54 -47.13 -8.02
CA ALA A 199 23.90 -47.62 -7.69
C ALA A 199 23.94 -49.05 -7.14
N VAL A 200 22.78 -49.68 -6.90
CA VAL A 200 22.64 -51.04 -6.31
C VAL A 200 22.26 -52.08 -7.37
N GLN A 201 22.04 -51.68 -8.60
CA GLN A 201 21.86 -52.57 -9.76
C GLN A 201 23.15 -52.69 -10.60
#